data_e904be7a8a60ca345021e1974fdaaa07
#
_entry.id   e904be7a8a60ca345021e1974fdaaa07
#
_cell.length_a   1.000
_cell.length_b   1.000
_cell.length_c   1.000
_cell.angle_alpha   90.00
_cell.angle_beta   90.00
_cell.angle_gamma   90.00
#
_symmetry.space_group_name_H-M   'P 1'
#
loop_
_entity.id
_entity.type
_entity.pdbx_description
1 polymer ?
#
loop_
_entity_poly.entity_id
_entity_poly.type
_entity_poly.pdbx_seq_one_letter_code
_entity_poly.pdbx_strand_id
1 'polypeptide(L)'
;VLTPRQVCAYISATMLLQASAGSEVEALMWKQLMQAEGVAVSQAIINGNGTTAPQGILGNTGVPNLDLGASGAVTFAKMLELKNSPGKNNARFIEGPRGWLTNENVRGQLEGLQHGTSGRFVWDYEKPDMLMGYKAETTTLVPNNTGVGTDESAIIFGIWANLFVANWSFKRLVIDEVTVKGKTLLNWYSFWDHVVASPNAFAKCRNIIAP
;
A
#
# COMPACT_ATOMS: atom_id res chain seq x y z
N VAL A 1 2.43 -8.33 19.08
CA VAL A 1 3.12 -9.60 18.78
C VAL A 1 3.00 -9.85 17.29
N LEU A 2 4.11 -10.18 16.63
CA LEU A 2 4.14 -10.58 15.23
C LEU A 2 3.87 -12.09 15.14
N THR A 3 2.93 -12.48 14.29
CA THR A 3 2.56 -13.87 14.05
C THR A 3 2.75 -14.21 12.57
N PRO A 4 3.49 -15.29 12.24
CA PRO A 4 3.75 -15.63 10.85
C PRO A 4 2.44 -15.96 10.11
N ARG A 5 2.17 -15.25 9.04
CA ARG A 5 1.05 -15.49 8.13
C ARG A 5 1.58 -15.94 6.79
N GLN A 6 0.99 -16.98 6.25
CA GLN A 6 1.42 -17.56 4.99
C GLN A 6 0.95 -16.73 3.82
N VAL A 7 1.89 -16.40 2.95
CA VAL A 7 1.62 -15.90 1.60
C VAL A 7 2.00 -17.01 0.63
N CYS A 8 1.10 -17.34 -0.28
CA CYS A 8 1.39 -18.28 -1.34
C CYS A 8 1.08 -17.65 -2.71
N ALA A 9 1.96 -17.91 -3.65
CA ALA A 9 1.77 -17.55 -5.04
C ALA A 9 2.06 -18.79 -5.89
N TYR A 10 1.34 -18.94 -6.98
CA TYR A 10 1.61 -20.02 -7.92
C TYR A 10 1.56 -19.52 -9.36
N ILE A 11 2.34 -20.16 -10.20
CA ILE A 11 2.33 -19.94 -11.64
C ILE A 11 2.39 -21.30 -12.34
N SER A 12 1.74 -21.43 -13.48
CA SER A 12 1.76 -22.65 -14.28
C SER A 12 2.35 -22.41 -15.66
N ALA A 13 3.19 -23.33 -16.10
CA ALA A 13 3.67 -23.38 -17.48
C ALA A 13 3.34 -24.73 -18.10
N THR A 14 3.07 -24.75 -19.40
CA THR A 14 2.92 -26.00 -20.15
C THR A 14 4.29 -26.63 -20.37
N MET A 15 4.36 -27.97 -20.37
CA MET A 15 5.60 -28.71 -20.69
C MET A 15 6.13 -28.34 -22.06
N LEU A 16 5.23 -28.04 -23.02
CA LEU A 16 5.64 -27.61 -24.36
C LEU A 16 6.38 -26.26 -24.32
N LEU A 17 5.91 -25.32 -23.52
CA LEU A 17 6.56 -24.01 -23.36
C LEU A 17 7.94 -24.16 -22.72
N GLN A 18 8.06 -25.00 -21.69
CA GLN A 18 9.35 -25.29 -21.06
C GLN A 18 10.33 -25.98 -22.02
N ALA A 19 9.86 -26.90 -22.81
CA ALA A 19 10.69 -27.59 -23.81
C ALA A 19 11.15 -26.66 -24.94
N SER A 20 10.34 -25.68 -25.31
CA SER A 20 10.64 -24.79 -26.45
C SER A 20 11.49 -23.57 -26.07
N ALA A 21 11.35 -23.06 -24.86
CA ALA A 21 11.98 -21.78 -24.44
C ALA A 21 13.00 -21.91 -23.27
N GLY A 22 13.20 -23.13 -22.75
CA GLY A 22 14.30 -23.47 -21.82
C GLY A 22 14.33 -22.59 -20.54
N SER A 23 15.55 -22.27 -20.12
CA SER A 23 15.83 -21.55 -18.84
C SER A 23 15.30 -20.11 -18.77
N GLU A 24 15.01 -19.47 -19.89
CA GLU A 24 14.48 -18.10 -19.93
C GLU A 24 13.06 -18.03 -19.36
N VAL A 25 12.24 -19.06 -19.62
CA VAL A 25 10.88 -19.15 -19.06
C VAL A 25 10.92 -19.32 -17.55
N GLU A 26 11.83 -20.11 -17.01
CA GLU A 26 11.98 -20.27 -15.56
C GLU A 26 12.34 -18.95 -14.90
N ALA A 27 13.31 -18.21 -15.44
CA ALA A 27 13.70 -16.91 -14.92
C ALA A 27 12.54 -15.90 -14.93
N LEU A 28 11.73 -15.91 -15.99
CA LEU A 28 10.54 -15.07 -16.08
C LEU A 28 9.48 -15.46 -15.04
N MET A 29 9.22 -16.75 -14.87
CA MET A 29 8.28 -17.27 -13.87
C MET A 29 8.71 -16.90 -12.46
N TRP A 30 9.99 -17.01 -12.13
CA TRP A 30 10.55 -16.57 -10.86
C TRP A 30 10.31 -15.08 -10.60
N LYS A 31 10.61 -14.25 -11.59
CA LYS A 31 10.39 -12.81 -11.49
C LYS A 31 8.93 -12.47 -11.23
N GLN A 32 8.00 -13.14 -11.91
CA GLN A 32 6.57 -12.93 -11.72
C GLN A 32 6.09 -13.38 -10.34
N LEU A 33 6.59 -14.53 -9.83
CA LEU A 33 6.27 -14.99 -8.47
C LEU A 33 6.73 -14.00 -7.39
N MET A 34 7.95 -13.49 -7.52
CA MET A 34 8.48 -12.49 -6.58
C MET A 34 7.69 -11.18 -6.64
N GLN A 35 7.29 -10.74 -7.83
CA GLN A 35 6.44 -9.55 -8.00
C GLN A 35 5.06 -9.76 -7.37
N ALA A 36 4.44 -10.93 -7.56
CA ALA A 36 3.15 -11.25 -6.96
C ALA A 36 3.21 -11.27 -5.43
N GLU A 37 4.28 -11.85 -4.86
CA GLU A 37 4.53 -11.81 -3.42
C GLU A 37 4.64 -10.37 -2.91
N GLY A 38 5.45 -9.53 -3.56
CA GLY A 38 5.64 -8.13 -3.21
C GLY A 38 4.34 -7.34 -3.23
N VAL A 39 3.50 -7.55 -4.25
CA VAL A 39 2.18 -6.92 -4.36
C VAL A 39 1.26 -7.39 -3.23
N ALA A 40 1.21 -8.69 -2.94
CA ALA A 40 0.37 -9.24 -1.88
C ALA A 40 0.75 -8.71 -0.49
N VAL A 41 2.06 -8.64 -0.19
CA VAL A 41 2.57 -8.08 1.07
C VAL A 41 2.26 -6.59 1.17
N SER A 42 2.48 -5.82 0.11
CA SER A 42 2.19 -4.39 0.07
C SER A 42 0.69 -4.11 0.23
N GLN A 43 -0.16 -4.91 -0.41
CA GLN A 43 -1.61 -4.85 -0.25
C GLN A 43 -2.03 -5.11 1.21
N ALA A 44 -1.42 -6.11 1.86
CA ALA A 44 -1.69 -6.42 3.26
C ALA A 44 -1.25 -5.27 4.19
N ILE A 45 -0.11 -4.64 3.93
CA ILE A 45 0.39 -3.49 4.70
C ILE A 45 -0.57 -2.30 4.60
N ILE A 46 -1.08 -2.01 3.42
CA ILE A 46 -1.95 -0.85 3.18
C ILE A 46 -3.36 -1.14 3.68
N ASN A 47 -3.98 -2.21 3.22
CA ASN A 47 -5.42 -2.48 3.38
C ASN A 47 -5.73 -3.92 3.83
N GLY A 48 -4.84 -4.56 4.60
CA GLY A 48 -5.09 -5.89 5.17
C GLY A 48 -6.29 -5.89 6.12
N ASN A 49 -7.05 -6.99 6.11
CA ASN A 49 -8.32 -7.12 6.82
C ASN A 49 -8.17 -7.51 8.31
N GLY A 50 -6.97 -7.81 8.79
CA GLY A 50 -6.70 -8.23 10.16
C GLY A 50 -7.12 -9.68 10.50
N THR A 51 -7.79 -10.38 9.59
CA THR A 51 -8.29 -11.75 9.79
C THR A 51 -7.45 -12.77 9.01
N THR A 52 -7.54 -12.76 7.71
CA THR A 52 -6.74 -13.62 6.80
C THR A 52 -5.38 -13.03 6.47
N ALA A 53 -5.31 -11.71 6.36
CA ALA A 53 -4.07 -10.94 6.22
C ALA A 53 -3.81 -10.13 7.51
N PRO A 54 -2.56 -9.68 7.76
CA PRO A 54 -2.27 -8.72 8.83
C PRO A 54 -3.13 -7.46 8.71
N GLN A 55 -3.36 -6.76 9.82
CA GLN A 55 -4.17 -5.56 9.80
C GLN A 55 -3.41 -4.40 9.14
N GLY A 56 -3.89 -3.94 7.99
CA GLY A 56 -3.32 -2.84 7.24
C GLY A 56 -3.48 -1.47 7.93
N ILE A 57 -2.68 -0.50 7.51
CA ILE A 57 -2.68 0.87 8.07
C ILE A 57 -4.08 1.49 7.95
N LEU A 58 -4.76 1.31 6.81
CA LEU A 58 -6.11 1.85 6.60
C LEU A 58 -7.16 1.21 7.51
N GLY A 59 -7.01 -0.08 7.85
CA GLY A 59 -7.90 -0.81 8.75
C GLY A 59 -7.61 -0.59 10.24
N ASN A 60 -6.41 -0.11 10.59
CA ASN A 60 -5.98 0.01 11.98
C ASN A 60 -6.71 1.14 12.70
N THR A 61 -7.51 0.80 13.71
CA THR A 61 -8.30 1.77 14.51
C THR A 61 -7.46 2.67 15.38
N GLY A 62 -6.23 2.26 15.71
CA GLY A 62 -5.29 3.09 16.49
C GLY A 62 -4.66 4.21 15.68
N VAL A 63 -4.70 4.15 14.34
CA VAL A 63 -4.19 5.22 13.47
C VAL A 63 -5.24 6.32 13.38
N PRO A 64 -4.89 7.58 13.73
CA PRO A 64 -5.79 8.71 13.63
C PRO A 64 -6.41 8.82 12.23
N ASN A 65 -7.73 8.89 12.18
CA ASN A 65 -8.48 9.06 10.94
C ASN A 65 -9.05 10.48 10.86
N LEU A 66 -8.74 11.18 9.78
CA LEU A 66 -9.36 12.46 9.47
C LEU A 66 -10.63 12.21 8.67
N ASP A 67 -11.74 12.69 9.19
CA ASP A 67 -13.03 12.63 8.50
C ASP A 67 -13.30 13.95 7.76
N LEU A 68 -13.62 13.84 6.46
CA LEU A 68 -13.98 14.95 5.60
C LEU A 68 -15.50 15.25 5.62
N GLY A 69 -16.28 14.44 6.34
CA GLY A 69 -17.73 14.50 6.35
C GLY A 69 -18.35 13.88 5.08
N ALA A 70 -19.65 14.06 4.92
CA ALA A 70 -20.41 13.42 3.84
C ALA A 70 -20.04 13.92 2.43
N SER A 71 -19.43 15.11 2.31
CA SER A 71 -19.03 15.64 0.99
C SER A 71 -17.72 15.01 0.47
N GLY A 72 -16.94 14.39 1.33
CA GLY A 72 -15.63 13.83 0.96
C GLY A 72 -14.65 14.84 0.33
N ALA A 73 -14.97 16.13 0.39
CA ALA A 73 -14.22 17.17 -0.29
C ALA A 73 -12.91 17.50 0.44
N VAL A 74 -11.81 17.36 -0.28
CA VAL A 74 -10.49 17.73 0.22
C VAL A 74 -10.33 19.25 0.16
N THR A 75 -9.87 19.83 1.26
CA THR A 75 -9.48 21.24 1.32
C THR A 75 -8.03 21.36 1.80
N PHE A 76 -7.38 22.47 1.47
CA PHE A 76 -6.02 22.72 1.93
C PHE A 76 -5.90 22.68 3.48
N ALA A 77 -6.89 23.21 4.19
CA ALA A 77 -6.93 23.17 5.64
C ALA A 77 -6.96 21.75 6.20
N LYS A 78 -7.73 20.86 5.58
CA LYS A 78 -7.82 19.43 5.94
C LYS A 78 -6.50 18.70 5.66
N MET A 79 -5.84 19.02 4.56
CA MET A 79 -4.52 18.45 4.26
C MET A 79 -3.45 18.90 5.27
N LEU A 80 -3.50 20.16 5.73
CA LEU A 80 -2.65 20.64 6.83
C LEU A 80 -2.94 19.93 8.15
N GLU A 81 -4.21 19.68 8.44
CA GLU A 81 -4.62 18.95 9.63
C GLU A 81 -4.07 17.51 9.62
N LEU A 82 -4.20 16.82 8.49
CA LEU A 82 -3.67 15.46 8.30
C LEU A 82 -2.14 15.43 8.46
N LYS A 83 -1.42 16.38 7.83
CA LYS A 83 0.03 16.54 7.95
C LYS A 83 0.48 16.74 9.37
N ASN A 84 -0.27 17.54 10.15
CA ASN A 84 0.09 17.92 11.51
C ASN A 84 -0.37 16.87 12.55
N SER A 85 -1.20 15.90 12.17
CA SER A 85 -1.76 14.90 13.08
C SER A 85 -0.70 14.10 13.84
N PRO A 86 0.39 13.59 13.25
CA PRO A 86 1.44 12.92 14.02
C PRO A 86 2.09 13.83 15.07
N GLY A 87 2.27 15.12 14.74
CA GLY A 87 2.82 16.09 15.69
C GLY A 87 1.91 16.37 16.88
N LYS A 88 0.60 16.46 16.64
CA LYS A 88 -0.41 16.63 17.71
C LYS A 88 -0.50 15.42 18.63
N ASN A 89 -0.22 14.22 18.11
CA ASN A 89 -0.29 12.95 18.83
C ASN A 89 1.06 12.49 19.41
N ASN A 90 1.94 13.44 19.75
CA ASN A 90 3.26 13.20 20.36
C ASN A 90 4.23 12.36 19.53
N ALA A 91 3.99 12.18 18.23
CA ALA A 91 4.89 11.48 17.34
C ALA A 91 5.97 12.37 16.69
N ARG A 92 6.08 13.65 17.11
CA ARG A 92 7.04 14.60 16.53
C ARG A 92 8.49 14.16 16.71
N PHE A 93 8.79 13.51 17.84
CA PHE A 93 10.14 13.08 18.21
C PHE A 93 10.54 11.72 17.62
N ILE A 94 9.61 11.05 16.93
CA ILE A 94 9.93 9.81 16.23
C ILE A 94 10.75 10.16 15.00
N GLU A 95 11.96 9.64 14.93
CA GLU A 95 12.87 9.83 13.80
C GLU A 95 12.47 8.92 12.65
N GLY A 96 12.73 9.39 11.44
CA GLY A 96 12.54 8.61 10.22
C GLY A 96 11.94 9.41 9.05
N PRO A 97 11.99 8.83 7.85
CA PRO A 97 11.44 9.46 6.66
C PRO A 97 9.92 9.60 6.79
N ARG A 98 9.44 10.80 6.52
CA ARG A 98 8.02 11.13 6.44
C ARG A 98 7.59 11.17 4.99
N GLY A 99 6.42 10.65 4.71
CA GLY A 99 5.92 10.62 3.33
C GLY A 99 4.43 10.40 3.26
N TRP A 100 3.93 10.68 2.08
CA TRP A 100 2.54 10.50 1.69
C TRP A 100 2.41 9.25 0.82
N LEU A 101 1.30 8.55 0.97
CA LEU A 101 0.92 7.44 0.11
C LEU A 101 -0.55 7.57 -0.26
N THR A 102 -0.87 7.55 -1.54
CA THR A 102 -2.23 7.69 -2.04
C THR A 102 -2.42 6.96 -3.37
N ASN A 103 -3.55 7.18 -4.04
CA ASN A 103 -3.81 6.72 -5.39
C ASN A 103 -3.83 7.89 -6.39
N GLU A 104 -3.86 7.59 -7.68
CA GLU A 104 -3.82 8.59 -8.75
C GLU A 104 -5.08 9.49 -8.78
N ASN A 105 -6.24 9.00 -8.35
CA ASN A 105 -7.46 9.79 -8.30
C ASN A 105 -7.32 10.96 -7.31
N VAL A 106 -6.82 10.66 -6.09
CA VAL A 106 -6.57 11.70 -5.08
C VAL A 106 -5.46 12.64 -5.53
N ARG A 107 -4.43 12.13 -6.19
CA ARG A 107 -3.38 12.96 -6.78
C ARG A 107 -3.96 13.98 -7.75
N GLY A 108 -4.77 13.54 -8.72
CA GLY A 108 -5.42 14.44 -9.68
C GLY A 108 -6.28 15.51 -9.01
N GLN A 109 -7.00 15.15 -7.94
CA GLN A 109 -7.78 16.10 -7.17
C GLN A 109 -6.89 17.15 -6.45
N LEU A 110 -5.74 16.72 -5.89
CA LEU A 110 -4.81 17.62 -5.21
C LEU A 110 -4.03 18.53 -6.17
N GLU A 111 -3.77 18.07 -7.39
CA GLU A 111 -3.19 18.88 -8.47
C GLU A 111 -4.17 19.96 -8.96
N GLY A 112 -5.48 19.72 -8.87
CA GLY A 112 -6.53 20.72 -9.16
C GLY A 112 -6.84 21.65 -8.00
N LEU A 113 -6.41 21.32 -6.76
CA LEU A 113 -6.74 22.06 -5.56
C LEU A 113 -5.74 23.20 -5.31
N GLN A 114 -6.25 24.44 -5.27
CA GLN A 114 -5.42 25.61 -5.02
C GLN A 114 -5.20 25.84 -3.50
N HIS A 115 -4.02 26.34 -3.19
CA HIS A 115 -3.66 26.83 -1.85
C HIS A 115 -4.26 28.23 -1.61
N GLY A 116 -5.54 28.29 -1.19
CA GLY A 116 -6.26 29.53 -1.01
C GLY A 116 -6.31 30.36 -2.31
N THR A 117 -6.03 31.66 -2.21
CA THR A 117 -6.00 32.59 -3.35
C THR A 117 -4.60 32.80 -3.92
N SER A 118 -3.60 32.01 -3.52
CA SER A 118 -2.20 32.21 -3.88
C SER A 118 -1.83 31.78 -5.31
N GLY A 119 -2.73 31.14 -6.03
CA GLY A 119 -2.47 30.58 -7.38
C GLY A 119 -1.54 29.35 -7.38
N ARG A 120 -1.10 28.88 -6.20
CA ARG A 120 -0.32 27.64 -6.09
C ARG A 120 -1.21 26.45 -5.84
N PHE A 121 -0.86 25.33 -6.43
CA PHE A 121 -1.57 24.06 -6.19
C PHE A 121 -1.02 23.33 -4.96
N VAL A 122 -1.86 22.52 -4.33
CA VAL A 122 -1.48 21.73 -3.14
C VAL A 122 -0.46 20.67 -3.52
N TRP A 123 -0.66 20.04 -4.67
CA TRP A 123 0.33 19.17 -5.29
C TRP A 123 0.86 19.87 -6.54
N ASP A 124 2.13 20.27 -6.48
CA ASP A 124 2.75 21.04 -7.55
C ASP A 124 3.27 20.10 -8.64
N TYR A 125 2.86 20.32 -9.88
CA TYR A 125 3.30 19.56 -11.04
C TYR A 125 4.79 19.76 -11.35
N GLU A 126 5.41 20.85 -10.88
CA GLU A 126 6.87 21.05 -11.00
C GLU A 126 7.66 20.11 -10.06
N LYS A 127 7.01 19.58 -9.01
CA LYS A 127 7.58 18.65 -8.04
C LYS A 127 6.67 17.46 -7.84
N PRO A 128 6.55 16.59 -8.84
CA PRO A 128 5.57 15.49 -8.83
C PRO A 128 5.75 14.49 -7.70
N ASP A 129 6.97 14.39 -7.15
CA ASP A 129 7.31 13.46 -6.08
C ASP A 129 7.15 14.06 -4.68
N MET A 130 6.65 15.31 -4.57
CA MET A 130 6.56 16.01 -3.29
C MET A 130 5.18 16.60 -3.07
N LEU A 131 4.58 16.28 -1.92
CA LEU A 131 3.35 16.88 -1.44
C LEU A 131 3.63 17.62 -0.12
N MET A 132 3.36 18.92 -0.09
CA MET A 132 3.51 19.77 1.09
C MET A 132 4.88 19.66 1.78
N GLY A 133 5.96 19.46 0.99
CA GLY A 133 7.34 19.39 1.46
C GLY A 133 7.82 18.01 1.91
N TYR A 134 7.03 16.96 1.74
CA TYR A 134 7.39 15.57 1.99
C TYR A 134 7.25 14.73 0.74
N LYS A 135 8.02 13.65 0.66
CA LYS A 135 7.93 12.69 -0.44
C LYS A 135 6.52 12.12 -0.53
N ALA A 136 5.99 12.04 -1.74
CA ALA A 136 4.67 11.50 -2.01
C ALA A 136 4.77 10.44 -3.11
N GLU A 137 4.12 9.32 -2.88
CA GLU A 137 4.06 8.20 -3.82
C GLU A 137 2.60 7.84 -4.08
N THR A 138 2.34 7.39 -5.29
CA THR A 138 1.02 6.89 -5.68
C THR A 138 1.08 5.40 -5.95
N THR A 139 0.02 4.69 -5.60
CA THR A 139 -0.11 3.26 -5.85
C THR A 139 -1.56 2.85 -6.04
N THR A 140 -1.79 1.90 -6.93
CA THR A 140 -3.10 1.28 -7.13
C THR A 140 -3.56 0.40 -5.97
N LEU A 141 -2.66 0.10 -5.03
CA LEU A 141 -2.96 -0.70 -3.83
C LEU A 141 -3.74 0.09 -2.77
N VAL A 142 -3.71 1.43 -2.84
CA VAL A 142 -4.61 2.27 -2.05
C VAL A 142 -5.98 2.25 -2.72
N PRO A 143 -7.03 1.78 -2.02
CA PRO A 143 -8.34 1.64 -2.62
C PRO A 143 -8.94 2.99 -3.05
N ASN A 144 -9.70 2.96 -4.13
CA ASN A 144 -10.43 4.10 -4.70
C ASN A 144 -11.93 3.82 -4.88
N ASN A 145 -12.41 2.73 -4.30
CA ASN A 145 -13.78 2.24 -4.46
C ASN A 145 -14.37 1.80 -3.12
N THR A 146 -14.05 2.52 -2.05
CA THR A 146 -14.60 2.28 -0.71
C THR A 146 -15.80 3.17 -0.44
N GLY A 147 -16.42 3.00 0.75
CA GLY A 147 -17.58 3.77 1.14
C GLY A 147 -18.90 3.27 0.55
N VAL A 148 -19.96 3.97 0.89
CA VAL A 148 -21.34 3.62 0.48
C VAL A 148 -21.57 3.86 -1.01
N GLY A 149 -20.93 4.90 -1.56
CA GLY A 149 -20.99 5.24 -2.99
C GLY A 149 -20.02 4.46 -3.88
N THR A 150 -19.10 3.67 -3.28
CA THR A 150 -17.98 3.01 -3.97
C THR A 150 -17.06 3.97 -4.73
N ASP A 151 -16.95 5.21 -4.28
CA ASP A 151 -16.20 6.31 -4.88
C ASP A 151 -15.19 6.95 -3.92
N GLU A 152 -15.10 6.41 -2.70
CA GLU A 152 -14.17 6.92 -1.70
C GLU A 152 -12.77 6.38 -1.91
N SER A 153 -11.82 7.28 -1.88
CA SER A 153 -10.39 7.04 -1.94
C SER A 153 -9.72 7.32 -0.58
N ALA A 154 -8.47 6.92 -0.45
CA ALA A 154 -7.72 7.10 0.77
C ALA A 154 -6.37 7.79 0.54
N ILE A 155 -5.89 8.47 1.58
CA ILE A 155 -4.54 9.00 1.68
C ILE A 155 -3.95 8.69 3.05
N ILE A 156 -2.68 8.38 3.09
CA ILE A 156 -1.92 8.07 4.31
C ILE A 156 -0.75 9.05 4.39
N PHE A 157 -0.56 9.63 5.55
CA PHE A 157 0.65 10.36 5.90
C PHE A 157 1.30 9.74 7.13
N GLY A 158 2.60 9.57 7.14
CA GLY A 158 3.24 9.01 8.32
C GLY A 158 4.75 8.96 8.28
N ILE A 159 5.30 8.47 9.40
CA ILE A 159 6.72 8.18 9.59
C ILE A 159 6.94 6.71 9.30
N TRP A 160 7.38 6.41 8.09
CA TRP A 160 7.44 5.05 7.56
C TRP A 160 8.46 4.15 8.27
N ALA A 161 9.45 4.72 8.97
CA ALA A 161 10.36 3.95 9.83
C ALA A 161 9.65 3.24 10.98
N ASN A 162 8.42 3.62 11.30
CA ASN A 162 7.62 3.02 12.37
C ASN A 162 6.75 1.82 11.92
N LEU A 163 6.85 1.47 10.65
CA LEU A 163 6.28 0.26 10.08
C LEU A 163 7.34 -0.84 10.09
N PHE A 164 7.15 -1.85 10.91
CA PHE A 164 8.03 -3.02 10.96
C PHE A 164 7.42 -4.15 10.15
N VAL A 165 8.20 -4.65 9.21
CA VAL A 165 7.83 -5.80 8.38
C VAL A 165 8.75 -6.96 8.74
N ALA A 166 8.17 -8.05 9.19
CA ALA A 166 8.89 -9.27 9.52
C ALA A 166 8.74 -10.28 8.39
N ASN A 167 9.84 -10.85 7.99
CA ASN A 167 9.91 -11.97 7.06
C ASN A 167 10.61 -13.13 7.76
N TRP A 168 9.92 -14.24 7.87
CA TRP A 168 10.53 -15.47 8.38
C TRP A 168 11.34 -16.13 7.28
N SER A 169 12.53 -16.63 7.64
CA SER A 169 13.47 -17.23 6.68
C SER A 169 12.96 -18.49 5.98
N PHE A 170 11.80 -19.01 6.40
CA PHE A 170 11.18 -20.15 5.75
C PHE A 170 10.51 -19.71 4.44
N LYS A 171 11.22 -19.97 3.35
CA LYS A 171 10.72 -19.81 1.98
C LYS A 171 10.82 -21.16 1.29
N ARG A 172 9.75 -21.58 0.63
CA ARG A 172 9.71 -22.87 -0.04
C ARG A 172 9.14 -22.75 -1.43
N LEU A 173 9.90 -23.23 -2.39
CA LEU A 173 9.40 -23.53 -3.73
C LEU A 173 9.02 -25.00 -3.79
N VAL A 174 7.82 -25.30 -4.28
CA VAL A 174 7.34 -26.64 -4.57
C VAL A 174 7.00 -26.70 -6.04
N ILE A 175 7.69 -27.60 -6.75
CA ILE A 175 7.41 -27.89 -8.16
C ILE A 175 6.41 -29.04 -8.17
N ASP A 176 5.28 -28.84 -8.80
CA ASP A 176 4.23 -29.86 -8.94
C ASP A 176 3.95 -30.12 -10.42
N GLU A 177 4.22 -31.35 -10.83
CA GLU A 177 4.03 -31.83 -12.20
C GLU A 177 2.86 -32.82 -12.31
N VAL A 178 2.20 -33.10 -11.16
CA VAL A 178 1.21 -34.18 -11.07
C VAL A 178 -0.22 -33.64 -11.04
N THR A 179 -0.47 -32.54 -10.35
CA THR A 179 -1.82 -32.03 -10.12
C THR A 179 -2.52 -31.64 -11.40
N VAL A 180 -1.81 -31.08 -12.39
CA VAL A 180 -2.38 -30.71 -13.68
C VAL A 180 -1.59 -31.37 -14.81
N LYS A 181 -2.23 -32.27 -15.52
CA LYS A 181 -1.58 -33.02 -16.61
C LYS A 181 -1.06 -32.07 -17.70
N GLY A 182 0.20 -32.25 -18.10
CA GLY A 182 0.85 -31.47 -19.16
C GLY A 182 1.26 -30.06 -18.76
N LYS A 183 1.21 -29.73 -17.46
CA LYS A 183 1.67 -28.44 -16.90
C LYS A 183 2.56 -28.69 -15.69
N THR A 184 3.53 -27.82 -15.54
CA THR A 184 4.32 -27.71 -14.30
C THR A 184 3.82 -26.50 -13.51
N LEU A 185 3.49 -26.71 -12.24
CA LEU A 185 3.10 -25.66 -11.31
C LEU A 185 4.27 -25.32 -10.40
N LEU A 186 4.64 -24.06 -10.33
CA LEU A 186 5.59 -23.55 -9.36
C LEU A 186 4.81 -22.89 -8.22
N ASN A 187 4.82 -23.51 -7.06
CA ASN A 187 4.17 -23.02 -5.86
C ASN A 187 5.21 -22.39 -4.93
N TRP A 188 5.05 -21.11 -4.63
CA TRP A 188 5.90 -20.38 -3.72
C TRP A 188 5.20 -20.12 -2.41
N TYR A 189 5.88 -20.40 -1.31
CA TYR A 189 5.38 -20.18 0.05
C TYR A 189 6.38 -19.33 0.83
N SER A 190 5.86 -18.29 1.49
CA SER A 190 6.60 -17.43 2.40
C SER A 190 5.76 -17.04 3.60
N PHE A 191 6.40 -16.59 4.68
CA PHE A 191 5.72 -16.16 5.89
C PHE A 191 6.10 -14.73 6.21
N TRP A 192 5.08 -13.90 6.33
CA TRP A 192 5.20 -12.46 6.56
C TRP A 192 4.23 -12.00 7.64
N ASP A 193 4.61 -10.95 8.33
CA ASP A 193 3.70 -10.15 9.14
C ASP A 193 4.23 -8.73 9.20
N HIS A 194 3.38 -7.79 9.59
CA HIS A 194 3.79 -6.41 9.81
C HIS A 194 3.06 -5.83 11.02
N VAL A 195 3.67 -4.83 11.61
CA VAL A 195 3.08 -4.08 12.71
C VAL A 195 3.47 -2.60 12.63
N VAL A 196 2.51 -1.76 12.90
CA VAL A 196 2.74 -0.34 13.16
C VAL A 196 3.10 -0.18 14.62
N ALA A 197 4.37 0.12 14.93
CA ALA A 197 4.84 0.19 16.32
C ALA A 197 4.17 1.31 17.12
N SER A 198 4.00 2.48 16.50
CA SER A 198 3.23 3.58 17.08
C SER A 198 2.17 4.04 16.08
N PRO A 199 0.90 3.73 16.30
CA PRO A 199 -0.17 4.17 15.42
C PRO A 199 -0.24 5.70 15.24
N ASN A 200 0.14 6.45 16.27
CA ASN A 200 0.17 7.92 16.26
C ASN A 200 1.22 8.52 15.31
N ALA A 201 2.18 7.70 14.85
CA ALA A 201 3.16 8.10 13.83
C ALA A 201 2.55 8.20 12.42
N PHE A 202 1.35 7.69 12.25
CA PHE A 202 0.58 7.74 11.01
C PHE A 202 -0.70 8.54 11.20
N ALA A 203 -1.22 9.04 10.10
CA ALA A 203 -2.54 9.62 9.98
C ALA A 203 -3.13 9.20 8.64
N LYS A 204 -4.43 8.98 8.59
CA LYS A 204 -5.13 8.55 7.38
C LYS A 204 -6.39 9.36 7.15
N CYS A 205 -6.82 9.42 5.92
CA CYS A 205 -8.15 9.84 5.53
C CYS A 205 -8.69 8.80 4.55
N ARG A 206 -9.94 8.35 4.72
CA ARG A 206 -10.50 7.24 3.96
C ARG A 206 -11.73 7.60 3.14
N ASN A 207 -12.30 8.77 3.36
CA ASN A 207 -13.53 9.22 2.74
C ASN A 207 -13.30 10.38 1.76
N ILE A 208 -12.26 10.29 0.94
CA ILE A 208 -11.98 11.26 -0.11
C ILE A 208 -12.80 10.86 -1.34
N ILE A 209 -13.78 11.65 -1.70
CA ILE A 209 -14.52 11.49 -2.96
C ILE A 209 -13.71 12.21 -4.03
N ALA A 210 -13.02 11.44 -4.83
CA ALA A 210 -12.23 11.94 -5.96
C ALA A 210 -12.99 11.56 -7.26
N PRO A 211 -13.16 12.52 -8.18
CA PRO A 211 -13.86 12.28 -9.43
C PRO A 211 -13.12 11.30 -10.34
#